data_a214f25f98ba263dabb24cabd3464453
#
_entry.id   a214f25f98ba263dabb24cabd3464453
#
_cell.length_a   1.000
_cell.length_b   1.000
_cell.length_c   1.000
_cell.angle_alpha   90.00
_cell.angle_beta   90.00
_cell.angle_gamma   90.00
#
_symmetry.space_group_name_H-M   'P 1'
#
loop_
_entity.id
_entity.type
_entity.pdbx_description
1 polymer ?
#
loop_
_entity_poly.entity_id
_entity_poly.type
_entity_poly.pdbx_seq_one_letter_code
_entity_poly.pdbx_strand_id
1 'polypeptide(L)'
;MMMVYGMFVFELKTLPHQQLQQHKTWRHVKNERINRSASWQYIGAGDDQITLSGVLYPEITGGEVSLSVLTTQAYTGRPWPLIDGVGQIYGMYVITGLQTTRSELDRYGKAKKIEFSISFQRCDEDMRERLQSSSVSDLLNGLKDKASAAYGSV
;
A
#
# COMPACT_ATOMS: atom_id res chain seq x y z
N MET A 1 14.25 -8.67 3.70
CA MET A 1 13.08 -7.94 3.14
C MET A 1 11.84 -8.44 3.84
N MET A 2 11.13 -7.57 4.52
CA MET A 2 9.92 -7.92 5.27
C MET A 2 8.65 -7.71 4.45
N MET A 3 8.60 -6.63 3.68
CA MET A 3 7.45 -6.26 2.84
C MET A 3 7.87 -5.21 1.81
N VAL A 4 7.17 -5.14 0.69
CA VAL A 4 7.37 -4.13 -0.35
C VAL A 4 6.06 -3.41 -0.64
N TYR A 5 6.13 -2.09 -0.68
CA TYR A 5 5.03 -1.23 -1.13
C TYR A 5 5.51 -0.38 -2.31
N GLY A 6 5.12 -0.78 -3.50
CA GLY A 6 5.60 -0.14 -4.73
C GLY A 6 7.12 -0.20 -4.86
N MET A 7 7.76 0.95 -4.77
CA MET A 7 9.22 1.08 -4.82
C MET A 7 9.88 1.12 -3.43
N PHE A 8 9.07 1.13 -2.37
CA PHE A 8 9.55 1.18 -1.00
C PHE A 8 9.66 -0.22 -0.38
N VAL A 9 10.81 -0.52 0.19
CA VAL A 9 11.09 -1.82 0.84
C VAL A 9 11.12 -1.63 2.35
N PHE A 10 10.27 -2.36 3.05
CA PHE A 10 10.30 -2.45 4.51
C PHE A 10 11.29 -3.51 4.94
N GLU A 11 12.33 -3.10 5.63
CA GLU A 11 13.35 -3.97 6.21
C GLU A 11 13.92 -3.34 7.48
N LEU A 12 14.78 -4.07 8.17
CA LEU A 12 15.38 -3.60 9.43
C LEU A 12 16.12 -2.27 9.32
N LYS A 13 16.70 -1.99 8.15
CA LYS A 13 17.44 -0.74 7.90
C LYS A 13 16.55 0.43 7.50
N THR A 14 15.33 0.17 7.02
CA THR A 14 14.38 1.21 6.62
C THR A 14 13.32 1.43 7.67
N LEU A 15 12.24 0.70 7.59
CA LEU A 15 11.11 0.74 8.53
C LEU A 15 10.77 -0.67 8.98
N PRO A 16 11.34 -1.15 10.10
CA PRO A 16 11.01 -2.47 10.60
C PRO A 16 9.61 -2.45 11.21
N HIS A 17 8.66 -3.07 10.54
CA HIS A 17 7.34 -3.28 11.14
C HIS A 17 7.36 -4.49 12.07
N GLN A 18 6.73 -4.36 13.21
CA GLN A 18 6.63 -5.41 14.22
C GLN A 18 5.26 -6.07 14.21
N GLN A 19 4.24 -5.36 13.77
CA GLN A 19 2.88 -5.82 13.75
C GLN A 19 2.19 -5.43 12.44
N LEU A 20 1.47 -6.38 11.88
CA LEU A 20 0.57 -6.19 10.76
C LEU A 20 -0.84 -6.54 11.21
N GLN A 21 -1.76 -5.59 11.08
CA GLN A 21 -3.18 -5.81 11.31
C GLN A 21 -3.92 -5.65 10.00
N GLN A 22 -4.74 -6.63 9.66
CA GLN A 22 -5.60 -6.56 8.48
C GLN A 22 -7.06 -6.62 8.92
N HIS A 23 -7.84 -5.65 8.47
CA HIS A 23 -9.27 -5.55 8.72
C HIS A 23 -10.01 -5.62 7.41
N LYS A 24 -10.80 -6.67 7.24
CA LYS A 24 -11.64 -6.88 6.06
C LYS A 24 -13.10 -6.82 6.44
N THR A 25 -13.90 -6.16 5.62
CA THR A 25 -15.34 -6.09 5.78
C THR A 25 -16.05 -6.62 4.55
N TRP A 26 -17.19 -7.23 4.76
CA TRP A 26 -18.08 -7.68 3.69
C TRP A 26 -19.44 -7.05 3.88
N ARG A 27 -20.01 -6.60 2.79
CA ARG A 27 -21.31 -5.93 2.82
C ARG A 27 -22.44 -6.92 2.65
N HIS A 28 -23.32 -6.94 3.64
CA HIS A 28 -24.56 -7.72 3.63
C HIS A 28 -25.73 -6.81 3.89
N VAL A 29 -26.81 -6.96 3.13
CA VAL A 29 -28.08 -6.27 3.39
C VAL A 29 -29.03 -7.25 4.05
N LYS A 30 -29.62 -6.79 5.15
CA LYS A 30 -30.67 -7.51 5.88
C LYS A 30 -32.03 -7.04 5.37
N ASN A 31 -32.79 -7.98 4.80
CA ASN A 31 -34.18 -7.75 4.43
C ASN A 31 -35.10 -8.38 5.49
N GLU A 32 -35.83 -7.53 6.23
CA GLU A 32 -36.81 -8.01 7.18
C GLU A 32 -38.06 -8.49 6.46
N ARG A 33 -38.51 -9.70 6.81
CA ARG A 33 -39.71 -10.30 6.27
C ARG A 33 -40.77 -10.40 7.35
N ILE A 34 -42.03 -10.15 6.95
CA ILE A 34 -43.16 -10.34 7.85
C ILE A 34 -43.36 -11.83 8.12
N ASN A 35 -43.42 -12.23 9.41
CA ASN A 35 -43.60 -13.60 9.89
C ASN A 35 -42.51 -14.64 9.44
N ARG A 36 -41.31 -14.18 9.03
CA ARG A 36 -40.18 -15.06 8.71
C ARG A 36 -38.89 -14.47 9.26
N SER A 37 -37.89 -15.31 9.45
CA SER A 37 -36.54 -14.85 9.76
C SER A 37 -36.00 -13.93 8.67
N ALA A 38 -35.22 -12.91 9.06
CA ALA A 38 -34.61 -11.96 8.15
C ALA A 38 -33.73 -12.66 7.12
N SER A 39 -33.81 -12.26 5.86
CA SER A 39 -32.94 -12.76 4.81
C SER A 39 -31.74 -11.82 4.65
N TRP A 40 -30.56 -12.41 4.59
CA TRP A 40 -29.31 -11.70 4.34
C TRP A 40 -28.89 -11.87 2.89
N GLN A 41 -28.56 -10.77 2.23
CA GLN A 41 -28.06 -10.77 0.86
C GLN A 41 -26.65 -10.21 0.84
N TYR A 42 -25.73 -10.97 0.23
CA TYR A 42 -24.36 -10.54 0.01
C TYR A 42 -24.30 -9.54 -1.15
N ILE A 43 -23.75 -8.35 -0.91
CA ILE A 43 -23.64 -7.28 -1.92
C ILE A 43 -22.25 -7.20 -2.52
N GLY A 44 -21.23 -7.61 -1.79
CA GLY A 44 -19.84 -7.56 -2.24
C GLY A 44 -18.84 -7.35 -1.12
N ALA A 45 -17.57 -7.31 -1.49
CA ALA A 45 -16.49 -6.98 -0.58
C ALA A 45 -16.62 -5.50 -0.14
N GLY A 46 -16.40 -5.27 1.14
CA GLY A 46 -16.31 -3.94 1.72
C GLY A 46 -14.86 -3.44 1.74
N ASP A 47 -14.55 -2.67 2.76
CA ASP A 47 -13.20 -2.12 2.94
C ASP A 47 -12.21 -3.19 3.37
N ASP A 48 -11.00 -3.12 2.84
CA ASP A 48 -9.85 -3.90 3.27
C ASP A 48 -8.75 -2.91 3.67
N GLN A 49 -8.45 -2.88 4.95
CA GLN A 49 -7.46 -2.00 5.54
C GLN A 49 -6.32 -2.82 6.14
N ILE A 50 -5.11 -2.38 5.90
CA ILE A 50 -3.92 -2.93 6.54
C ILE A 50 -3.24 -1.82 7.33
N THR A 51 -2.90 -2.12 8.57
CA THR A 51 -2.15 -1.22 9.43
C THR A 51 -0.82 -1.88 9.80
N LEU A 52 0.26 -1.23 9.45
CA LEU A 52 1.61 -1.63 9.85
C LEU A 52 2.08 -0.73 10.98
N SER A 53 2.53 -1.32 12.07
CA SER A 53 3.11 -0.59 13.19
C SER A 53 4.47 -1.14 13.57
N GLY A 54 5.34 -0.26 14.03
CA GLY A 54 6.68 -0.61 14.43
C GLY A 54 7.37 0.51 15.18
N VAL A 55 8.60 0.24 15.57
CA VAL A 55 9.44 1.17 16.32
C VAL A 55 10.76 1.36 15.58
N LEU A 56 11.17 2.60 15.45
CA LEU A 56 12.46 3.02 14.91
C LEU A 56 13.36 3.55 16.00
N TYR A 57 14.63 3.23 15.88
CA TYR A 57 15.70 3.83 16.66
C TYR A 57 16.65 4.54 15.67
N PRO A 58 16.48 5.85 15.43
CA PRO A 58 17.23 6.56 14.36
C PRO A 58 18.74 6.45 14.47
N GLU A 59 19.27 6.37 15.70
CA GLU A 59 20.71 6.23 15.94
C GLU A 59 21.26 4.84 15.56
N ILE A 60 20.41 3.80 15.63
CA ILE A 60 20.81 2.41 15.43
C ILE A 60 20.42 1.91 14.03
N THR A 61 19.16 2.14 13.65
CA THR A 61 18.58 1.61 12.40
C THR A 61 18.44 2.66 11.30
N GLY A 62 18.55 3.94 11.61
CA GLY A 62 18.17 5.02 10.69
C GLY A 62 16.65 5.09 10.55
N GLY A 63 16.16 5.44 9.38
CA GLY A 63 14.74 5.35 9.04
C GLY A 63 13.97 6.67 8.99
N GLU A 64 14.53 7.80 9.46
CA GLU A 64 13.89 9.12 9.29
C GLU A 64 13.74 9.49 7.81
N VAL A 65 14.77 9.24 7.02
CA VAL A 65 14.74 9.43 5.56
C VAL A 65 13.71 8.52 4.92
N SER A 66 13.60 7.28 5.41
CA SER A 66 12.61 6.30 4.93
C SER A 66 11.17 6.76 5.18
N LEU A 67 10.90 7.35 6.35
CA LEU A 67 9.60 7.96 6.64
C LEU A 67 9.29 9.13 5.69
N SER A 68 10.27 9.95 5.37
CA SER A 68 10.12 11.06 4.43
C SER A 68 9.82 10.57 3.00
N VAL A 69 10.52 9.55 2.54
CA VAL A 69 10.27 8.91 1.23
C VAL A 69 8.86 8.34 1.17
N LEU A 70 8.44 7.62 2.22
CA LEU A 70 7.11 7.05 2.30
C LEU A 70 6.01 8.13 2.32
N THR A 71 6.24 9.22 3.04
CA THR A 71 5.36 10.38 3.08
C THR A 71 5.23 11.03 1.70
N THR A 72 6.33 11.20 0.99
CA THR A 72 6.34 11.71 -0.38
C THR A 72 5.56 10.79 -1.32
N GLN A 73 5.74 9.48 -1.19
CA GLN A 73 4.98 8.49 -1.96
C GLN A 73 3.47 8.55 -1.64
N ALA A 74 3.11 8.78 -0.38
CA ALA A 74 1.71 8.95 0.02
C ALA A 74 1.07 10.20 -0.61
N TYR A 75 1.81 11.30 -0.74
CA TYR A 75 1.31 12.52 -1.39
C TYR A 75 1.01 12.35 -2.86
N THR A 76 1.61 11.39 -3.54
CA THR A 76 1.29 11.10 -4.95
C THR A 76 -0.15 10.62 -5.14
N GLY A 77 -0.76 10.06 -4.10
CA GLY A 77 -2.13 9.54 -4.13
C GLY A 77 -2.31 8.31 -5.04
N ARG A 78 -1.25 7.75 -5.57
CA ARG A 78 -1.32 6.59 -6.45
C ARG A 78 -1.36 5.29 -5.67
N PRO A 79 -2.17 4.30 -6.10
CA PRO A 79 -2.12 2.98 -5.52
C PRO A 79 -0.84 2.25 -5.96
N TRP A 80 -0.28 1.49 -5.03
CA TRP A 80 0.89 0.66 -5.25
C TRP A 80 0.64 -0.75 -4.76
N PRO A 81 1.26 -1.75 -5.39
CA PRO A 81 1.13 -3.13 -4.91
C PRO A 81 1.82 -3.31 -3.56
N LEU A 82 1.15 -4.02 -2.68
CA LEU A 82 1.68 -4.44 -1.38
C LEU A 82 2.02 -5.92 -1.44
N ILE A 83 3.29 -6.26 -1.26
CA ILE A 83 3.83 -7.61 -1.40
C ILE A 83 4.59 -7.97 -0.13
N ASP A 84 4.31 -9.15 0.41
CA ASP A 84 5.01 -9.68 1.57
C ASP A 84 6.39 -10.25 1.20
N GLY A 85 7.26 -10.39 2.19
CA GLY A 85 8.58 -10.99 2.02
C GLY A 85 8.59 -12.44 1.56
N VAL A 86 7.48 -13.14 1.73
CA VAL A 86 7.25 -14.51 1.22
C VAL A 86 6.78 -14.55 -0.23
N GLY A 87 6.49 -13.38 -0.82
CA GLY A 87 5.99 -13.26 -2.19
C GLY A 87 4.48 -13.22 -2.32
N GLN A 88 3.74 -13.15 -1.19
CA GLN A 88 2.29 -12.99 -1.21
C GLN A 88 1.91 -11.57 -1.61
N ILE A 89 1.09 -11.45 -2.65
CA ILE A 89 0.56 -10.17 -3.10
C ILE A 89 -0.78 -9.92 -2.42
N TYR A 90 -0.84 -8.85 -1.61
CA TYR A 90 -2.09 -8.45 -0.95
C TYR A 90 -3.04 -7.71 -1.90
N GLY A 91 -2.52 -7.01 -2.89
CA GLY A 91 -3.27 -6.23 -3.86
C GLY A 91 -2.75 -4.80 -3.98
N MET A 92 -3.56 -3.93 -4.55
CA MET A 92 -3.25 -2.51 -4.71
C MET A 92 -3.78 -1.72 -3.51
N TYR A 93 -2.90 -0.98 -2.87
CA TYR A 93 -3.22 -0.20 -1.67
C TYR A 93 -2.76 1.24 -1.84
N VAL A 94 -3.48 2.15 -1.21
CA VAL A 94 -3.07 3.55 -1.01
C VAL A 94 -2.80 3.80 0.46
N ILE A 95 -1.87 4.70 0.76
CA ILE A 95 -1.62 5.15 2.12
C ILE A 95 -2.68 6.18 2.48
N THR A 96 -3.46 5.89 3.51
CA THR A 96 -4.51 6.80 4.01
C THR A 96 -4.07 7.58 5.23
N GLY A 97 -3.09 7.06 5.97
CA GLY A 97 -2.61 7.73 7.16
C GLY A 97 -1.23 7.26 7.58
N LEU A 98 -0.49 8.16 8.16
CA LEU A 98 0.79 7.89 8.80
C LEU A 98 0.80 8.61 10.15
N GLN A 99 0.91 7.84 11.21
CA GLN A 99 1.04 8.36 12.56
C GLN A 99 2.44 8.08 13.07
N THR A 100 3.08 9.12 13.57
CA THR A 100 4.41 9.00 14.18
C THR A 100 4.38 9.59 15.58
N THR A 101 4.93 8.84 16.54
CA THR A 101 5.11 9.29 17.92
C THR A 101 6.58 9.28 18.23
N ARG A 102 7.12 10.46 18.49
CA ARG A 102 8.53 10.64 18.84
C ARG A 102 8.67 10.72 20.36
N SER A 103 9.51 9.89 20.90
CA SER A 103 9.79 9.82 22.34
C SER A 103 11.28 9.86 22.59
N GLU A 104 11.65 10.07 23.86
CA GLU A 104 13.05 10.19 24.29
C GLU A 104 13.80 11.29 23.53
N LEU A 105 13.26 12.50 23.56
CA LEU A 105 13.85 13.64 22.88
C LEU A 105 15.18 14.07 23.57
N ASP A 106 16.20 14.27 22.75
CA ASP A 106 17.47 14.80 23.18
C ASP A 106 17.41 16.31 23.40
N ARG A 107 18.47 16.87 23.97
CA ARG A 107 18.65 18.32 24.24
C ARG A 107 18.36 19.21 23.01
N TYR A 108 18.57 18.69 21.80
CA TYR A 108 18.32 19.36 20.53
C TYR A 108 16.95 19.04 19.90
N GLY A 109 16.08 18.32 20.62
CA GLY A 109 14.77 17.93 20.11
C GLY A 109 14.79 16.71 19.14
N LYS A 110 15.93 16.04 19.03
CA LYS A 110 16.07 14.83 18.21
C LYS A 110 15.54 13.63 18.97
N ALA A 111 14.62 12.88 18.35
CA ALA A 111 14.03 11.71 18.96
C ALA A 111 14.97 10.50 18.89
N LYS A 112 15.14 9.81 20.00
CA LYS A 112 15.88 8.54 20.06
C LYS A 112 15.01 7.35 19.70
N LYS A 113 13.70 7.47 19.91
CA LYS A 113 12.71 6.44 19.62
C LYS A 113 11.56 7.05 18.86
N ILE A 114 11.20 6.44 17.73
CA ILE A 114 10.05 6.83 16.92
C ILE A 114 9.13 5.60 16.77
N GLU A 115 7.92 5.72 17.26
CA GLU A 115 6.86 4.74 17.00
C GLU A 115 6.07 5.21 15.78
N PHE A 116 5.85 4.32 14.82
CA PHE A 116 5.10 4.64 13.62
C PHE A 116 3.93 3.67 13.40
N SER A 117 2.89 4.17 12.81
CA SER A 117 1.74 3.39 12.36
C SER A 117 1.30 3.89 10.99
N ILE A 118 1.26 3.01 10.02
CA ILE A 118 0.91 3.31 8.63
C ILE A 118 -0.38 2.58 8.31
N SER A 119 -1.37 3.32 7.82
CA SER A 119 -2.65 2.77 7.40
C SER A 119 -2.75 2.73 5.89
N PHE A 120 -3.08 1.57 5.37
CA PHE A 120 -3.30 1.32 3.95
C PHE A 120 -4.76 0.97 3.71
N GLN A 121 -5.30 1.45 2.62
CA GLN A 121 -6.64 1.12 2.15
C GLN A 121 -6.55 0.48 0.78
N ARG A 122 -7.24 -0.64 0.59
CA ARG A 122 -7.30 -1.32 -0.70
C ARG A 122 -8.08 -0.49 -1.71
N CYS A 123 -7.51 -0.35 -2.91
CA CYS A 123 -8.19 0.19 -4.07
C CYS A 123 -8.89 -0.92 -4.86
N ASP A 124 -9.91 -0.54 -5.64
CA ASP A 124 -10.67 -1.46 -6.46
C ASP A 124 -9.80 -2.25 -7.46
N GLU A 125 -10.23 -3.47 -7.75
CA GLU A 125 -9.55 -4.38 -8.67
C GLU A 125 -9.48 -3.85 -10.11
N ASP A 126 -10.39 -2.99 -10.51
CA ASP A 126 -10.39 -2.34 -11.82
C ASP A 126 -9.11 -1.55 -12.13
N MET A 127 -8.46 -1.04 -11.10
CA MET A 127 -7.16 -0.39 -11.26
C MET A 127 -6.04 -1.39 -11.57
N ARG A 128 -6.17 -2.63 -11.10
CA ARG A 128 -5.21 -3.70 -11.38
C ARG A 128 -5.25 -4.09 -12.85
N GLU A 129 -6.44 -4.21 -13.41
CA GLU A 129 -6.64 -4.47 -14.84
C GLU A 129 -6.15 -3.31 -15.71
N ARG A 130 -6.42 -2.06 -15.30
CA ARG A 130 -5.94 -0.88 -16.00
C ARG A 130 -4.42 -0.78 -16.03
N LEU A 131 -3.74 -1.08 -14.93
CA LEU A 131 -2.29 -1.05 -14.89
C LEU A 131 -1.66 -2.19 -15.69
N GLN A 132 -2.25 -3.38 -15.70
CA GLN A 132 -1.80 -4.48 -16.54
C GLN A 132 -2.07 -4.23 -18.02
N SER A 133 -3.25 -3.72 -18.36
CA SER A 133 -3.61 -3.45 -19.75
C SER A 133 -2.89 -2.23 -20.32
N SER A 134 -2.75 -1.15 -19.55
CA SER A 134 -2.07 0.05 -20.02
C SER A 134 -0.57 -0.15 -20.17
N SER A 135 0.10 -0.79 -19.24
CA SER A 135 1.54 -0.95 -19.31
C SER A 135 1.99 -1.87 -20.45
N VAL A 136 1.28 -2.96 -20.67
CA VAL A 136 1.60 -3.92 -21.75
C VAL A 136 1.18 -3.38 -23.11
N SER A 137 -0.02 -2.79 -23.22
CA SER A 137 -0.50 -2.22 -24.48
C SER A 137 0.30 -1.00 -24.92
N ASP A 138 0.67 -0.12 -23.99
CA ASP A 138 1.49 1.06 -24.28
C ASP A 138 2.92 0.70 -24.68
N LEU A 139 3.51 -0.31 -24.05
CA LEU A 139 4.80 -0.86 -24.45
C LEU A 139 4.75 -1.52 -25.83
N LEU A 140 3.71 -2.30 -26.11
CA LEU A 140 3.52 -2.93 -27.41
C LEU A 140 3.26 -1.91 -28.52
N ASN A 141 2.48 -0.87 -28.25
CA ASN A 141 2.23 0.20 -29.19
C ASN A 141 3.50 1.03 -29.44
N GLY A 142 4.24 1.35 -28.39
CA GLY A 142 5.51 2.05 -28.51
C GLY A 142 6.55 1.26 -29.29
N LEU A 143 6.58 -0.06 -29.17
CA LEU A 143 7.45 -0.94 -29.95
C LEU A 143 6.99 -1.02 -31.42
N LYS A 144 5.70 -1.10 -31.69
CA LYS A 144 5.14 -1.10 -33.04
C LYS A 144 5.43 0.22 -33.78
N ASP A 145 5.28 1.35 -33.10
CA ASP A 145 5.55 2.67 -33.68
C ASP A 145 7.03 2.85 -33.99
N LYS A 146 7.93 2.37 -33.10
CA LYS A 146 9.38 2.35 -33.38
C LYS A 146 9.73 1.43 -34.53
N ALA A 147 9.13 0.26 -34.61
CA ALA A 147 9.36 -0.69 -35.71
C ALA A 147 8.86 -0.12 -37.06
N SER A 148 7.67 0.50 -37.10
CA SER A 148 7.15 1.12 -38.30
C SER A 148 7.97 2.35 -38.72
N ALA A 149 8.48 3.14 -37.79
CA ALA A 149 9.38 4.26 -38.08
C ALA A 149 10.74 3.79 -38.63
N ALA A 150 11.25 2.65 -38.14
CA ALA A 150 12.50 2.07 -38.67
C ALA A 150 12.35 1.51 -40.08
N TYR A 151 11.20 0.93 -40.43
CA TYR A 151 10.91 0.44 -41.78
C TYR A 151 10.40 1.52 -42.75
N GLY A 152 9.87 2.62 -42.25
CA GLY A 152 9.36 3.72 -43.08
C GLY A 152 10.40 4.72 -43.55
N SER A 153 11.65 4.59 -43.15
CA SER A 153 12.75 5.49 -43.51
C SER A 153 13.61 5.02 -44.72
N VAL A 154 13.15 4.03 -45.41
CA VAL A 154 13.87 3.49 -46.60
C VAL A 154 13.22 4.06 -47.87
#